data_85af472d09a88416e0bd36edfa5d7d16
#
_entry.id   85af472d09a88416e0bd36edfa5d7d16
#
_cell.length_a   1.000
_cell.length_b   1.000
_cell.length_c   1.000
_cell.angle_alpha   90.00
_cell.angle_beta   90.00
_cell.angle_gamma   90.00
#
_symmetry.space_group_name_H-M   'P 1'
#
loop_
_entity.id
_entity.type
_entity.pdbx_description
1 polymer ?
#
loop_
_entity_poly.entity_id
_entity_poly.type
_entity_poly.pdbx_seq_one_letter_code
_entity_poly.pdbx_strand_id
1 'polypeptide(L)'
;PYLLIYTKPHTLDMGYMALERMCDYLAAPESGMVYADHYQVTEGVRKPHPVIDYQPGSVRDDFDFGSVLLFKTAALQEAFDTITHQPEYQYSALYAVRLALSQKYELTHIREFLYTEIEEDTRLSGEKQFDYVDPRNRSVQLERETAFTYYLKNIHAFLPPVERKIDLSEGEFAYEASVITPVRNRIRTIADAIESVLKQETDFPFNLIVIDNHSTDGTTECIDQYAGNEKVIHLIPERDDLGIGGCWNLGVHHPLCGRFAVQLDSDDLYSSPSTLQTIVDKFRRERCAMVIG
;
A
#
# COMPACT_ATOMS: atom_id res chain seq x y z
N PRO A 1 -26.77 -9.31 -25.42
CA PRO A 1 -26.96 -7.95 -25.01
C PRO A 1 -25.95 -7.54 -23.97
N TYR A 2 -25.61 -6.26 -23.98
CA TYR A 2 -24.55 -5.67 -23.24
C TYR A 2 -25.08 -4.51 -22.39
N LEU A 3 -24.40 -4.17 -21.28
CA LEU A 3 -24.69 -3.02 -20.44
C LEU A 3 -23.44 -2.15 -20.37
N LEU A 4 -23.56 -0.87 -20.76
CA LEU A 4 -22.52 0.12 -20.60
C LEU A 4 -22.77 0.90 -19.32
N ILE A 5 -21.72 1.04 -18.50
CA ILE A 5 -21.70 1.90 -17.31
C ILE A 5 -20.66 2.99 -17.55
N TYR A 6 -21.08 4.23 -17.41
CA TYR A 6 -20.21 5.38 -17.34
C TYR A 6 -20.16 5.88 -15.90
N THR A 7 -18.97 5.91 -15.29
CA THR A 7 -18.79 6.11 -13.85
C THR A 7 -18.58 7.57 -13.45
N LYS A 8 -18.54 8.49 -14.40
CA LYS A 8 -18.31 9.93 -14.16
C LYS A 8 -19.55 10.75 -14.50
N PRO A 9 -19.82 11.85 -13.80
CA PRO A 9 -20.96 12.73 -14.08
C PRO A 9 -20.69 13.77 -15.21
N HIS A 10 -19.56 13.65 -15.90
CA HIS A 10 -19.07 14.63 -16.87
C HIS A 10 -19.31 14.21 -18.31
N THR A 11 -19.01 15.10 -19.26
CA THR A 11 -19.17 14.81 -20.69
C THR A 11 -18.23 13.70 -21.14
N LEU A 12 -18.79 12.70 -21.80
CA LEU A 12 -18.09 11.60 -22.46
C LEU A 12 -18.11 11.82 -23.97
N ASP A 13 -16.94 11.78 -24.59
CA ASP A 13 -16.79 11.80 -26.03
C ASP A 13 -16.27 10.44 -26.50
N MET A 14 -17.15 9.66 -27.14
CA MET A 14 -16.80 8.34 -27.66
C MET A 14 -16.11 8.47 -29.02
N GLY A 15 -14.98 7.78 -29.14
CA GLY A 15 -14.23 7.73 -30.39
C GLY A 15 -14.97 7.02 -31.53
N TYR A 16 -14.47 7.17 -32.74
CA TYR A 16 -15.06 6.52 -33.91
C TYR A 16 -15.08 4.99 -33.76
N MET A 17 -16.24 4.36 -33.92
CA MET A 17 -16.49 2.93 -33.75
C MET A 17 -16.05 2.36 -32.38
N ALA A 18 -15.92 3.19 -31.37
CA ALA A 18 -15.45 2.74 -30.06
C ALA A 18 -16.38 1.69 -29.42
N LEU A 19 -17.68 1.92 -29.48
CA LEU A 19 -18.66 0.99 -28.92
C LEU A 19 -18.69 -0.35 -29.67
N GLU A 20 -18.61 -0.32 -30.98
CA GLU A 20 -18.54 -1.52 -31.83
C GLU A 20 -17.30 -2.35 -31.47
N ARG A 21 -16.15 -1.69 -31.33
CA ARG A 21 -14.90 -2.38 -30.94
C ARG A 21 -15.01 -2.99 -29.55
N MET A 22 -15.57 -2.27 -28.60
CA MET A 22 -15.83 -2.82 -27.25
C MET A 22 -16.77 -4.04 -27.31
N CYS A 23 -17.79 -4.00 -28.14
CA CYS A 23 -18.71 -5.13 -28.32
C CYS A 23 -18.00 -6.34 -28.94
N ASP A 24 -17.11 -6.13 -29.93
CA ASP A 24 -16.36 -7.20 -30.58
C ASP A 24 -15.44 -7.93 -29.58
N TYR A 25 -14.73 -7.19 -28.73
CA TYR A 25 -13.92 -7.80 -27.67
C TYR A 25 -14.76 -8.55 -26.64
N LEU A 26 -15.94 -8.00 -26.28
CA LEU A 26 -16.83 -8.62 -25.31
C LEU A 26 -17.57 -9.86 -25.88
N ALA A 27 -17.55 -10.06 -27.19
CA ALA A 27 -18.14 -11.25 -27.82
C ALA A 27 -17.37 -12.54 -27.47
N ALA A 28 -16.11 -12.46 -27.07
CA ALA A 28 -15.32 -13.61 -26.61
C ALA A 28 -16.03 -14.30 -25.43
N PRO A 29 -16.14 -15.66 -25.44
CA PRO A 29 -16.88 -16.40 -24.39
C PRO A 29 -16.39 -16.13 -22.98
N GLU A 30 -15.08 -16.00 -22.79
CA GLU A 30 -14.40 -15.79 -21.52
C GLU A 30 -14.54 -14.38 -20.99
N SER A 31 -14.80 -13.38 -21.85
CA SER A 31 -14.88 -11.98 -21.46
C SER A 31 -16.20 -11.67 -20.77
N GLY A 32 -16.16 -11.12 -19.57
CA GLY A 32 -17.34 -10.66 -18.81
C GLY A 32 -17.50 -9.14 -18.80
N MET A 33 -16.36 -8.43 -18.88
CA MET A 33 -16.28 -6.97 -18.92
C MET A 33 -15.13 -6.55 -19.81
N VAL A 34 -15.29 -5.44 -20.52
CA VAL A 34 -14.21 -4.79 -21.25
C VAL A 34 -14.06 -3.33 -20.81
N TYR A 35 -12.83 -2.83 -20.84
CA TYR A 35 -12.44 -1.46 -20.58
C TYR A 35 -11.27 -1.07 -21.50
N ALA A 36 -10.99 0.20 -21.65
CA ALA A 36 -10.04 0.66 -22.65
C ALA A 36 -9.17 1.82 -22.19
N ASP A 37 -8.04 2.03 -22.88
CA ASP A 37 -7.30 3.26 -22.80
C ASP A 37 -8.17 4.45 -23.22
N HIS A 38 -7.86 5.61 -22.69
CA HIS A 38 -8.64 6.81 -22.98
C HIS A 38 -7.77 8.07 -22.98
N TYR A 39 -8.35 9.15 -23.44
CA TYR A 39 -7.76 10.46 -23.27
C TYR A 39 -8.43 11.18 -22.10
N GLN A 40 -7.64 11.92 -21.34
CA GLN A 40 -8.14 12.84 -20.33
C GLN A 40 -7.93 14.28 -20.77
N VAL A 41 -8.92 15.12 -20.53
CA VAL A 41 -8.82 16.58 -20.71
C VAL A 41 -8.78 17.21 -19.31
N THR A 42 -7.65 17.80 -18.97
CA THR A 42 -7.45 18.54 -17.73
C THR A 42 -7.03 19.95 -18.10
N GLU A 43 -7.73 20.96 -17.61
CA GLU A 43 -7.48 22.38 -17.93
C GLU A 43 -7.45 22.66 -19.44
N GLY A 44 -8.30 21.96 -20.20
CA GLY A 44 -8.40 22.11 -21.66
C GLY A 44 -7.29 21.40 -22.45
N VAL A 45 -6.36 20.72 -21.80
CA VAL A 45 -5.28 19.97 -22.44
C VAL A 45 -5.63 18.49 -22.50
N ARG A 46 -5.68 17.93 -23.73
CA ARG A 46 -5.91 16.50 -23.95
C ARG A 46 -4.61 15.72 -23.82
N LYS A 47 -4.58 14.73 -22.93
CA LYS A 47 -3.44 13.84 -22.70
C LYS A 47 -3.86 12.37 -22.83
N PRO A 48 -3.00 11.48 -23.34
CA PRO A 48 -3.27 10.05 -23.29
C PRO A 48 -3.23 9.54 -21.87
N HIS A 49 -4.17 8.69 -21.51
CA HIS A 49 -4.24 7.98 -20.23
C HIS A 49 -4.36 6.47 -20.52
N PRO A 50 -3.22 5.77 -20.70
CA PRO A 50 -3.22 4.33 -20.83
C PRO A 50 -3.50 3.71 -19.46
N VAL A 51 -4.36 2.69 -19.44
CA VAL A 51 -4.60 1.85 -18.27
C VAL A 51 -3.80 0.55 -18.36
N ILE A 52 -3.85 -0.29 -17.33
CA ILE A 52 -3.10 -1.54 -17.30
C ILE A 52 -4.02 -2.76 -17.40
N ASP A 53 -3.46 -3.89 -17.83
CA ASP A 53 -4.18 -5.16 -17.85
C ASP A 53 -4.57 -5.58 -16.43
N TYR A 54 -5.81 -6.03 -16.29
CA TYR A 54 -6.25 -6.64 -15.04
C TYR A 54 -5.57 -8.00 -14.85
N GLN A 55 -5.01 -8.20 -13.68
CA GLN A 55 -4.42 -9.48 -13.30
C GLN A 55 -5.34 -10.20 -12.33
N PRO A 56 -5.65 -11.49 -12.53
CA PRO A 56 -6.40 -12.28 -11.58
C PRO A 56 -5.78 -12.20 -10.17
N GLY A 57 -6.60 -11.90 -9.16
CA GLY A 57 -6.14 -11.64 -7.80
C GLY A 57 -5.72 -10.19 -7.51
N SER A 58 -5.74 -9.31 -8.50
CA SER A 58 -5.59 -7.87 -8.26
C SER A 58 -6.85 -7.32 -7.57
N VAL A 59 -6.76 -7.14 -6.26
CA VAL A 59 -7.91 -6.81 -5.40
C VAL A 59 -7.96 -5.34 -4.99
N ARG A 60 -7.06 -4.52 -5.53
CA ARG A 60 -7.03 -3.09 -5.26
C ARG A 60 -8.39 -2.47 -5.56
N ASP A 61 -8.90 -1.72 -4.61
CA ASP A 61 -10.18 -1.01 -4.71
C ASP A 61 -10.11 0.24 -5.59
N ASP A 62 -8.90 0.75 -5.82
CA ASP A 62 -8.55 1.88 -6.68
C ASP A 62 -7.96 1.47 -8.04
N PHE A 63 -8.17 0.21 -8.48
CA PHE A 63 -7.72 -0.22 -9.80
C PHE A 63 -8.40 0.61 -10.89
N ASP A 64 -7.59 1.22 -11.74
CA ASP A 64 -8.07 2.10 -12.80
C ASP A 64 -8.51 1.31 -14.04
N PHE A 65 -9.81 1.22 -14.22
CA PHE A 65 -10.45 0.68 -15.43
C PHE A 65 -10.86 1.80 -16.42
N GLY A 66 -10.51 3.04 -16.14
CA GLY A 66 -11.14 4.18 -16.80
C GLY A 66 -12.59 4.37 -16.36
N SER A 67 -13.31 5.22 -17.09
CA SER A 67 -14.69 5.61 -16.73
C SER A 67 -15.78 4.89 -17.54
N VAL A 68 -15.42 4.20 -18.62
CA VAL A 68 -16.35 3.46 -19.49
C VAL A 68 -16.13 1.97 -19.35
N LEU A 69 -17.14 1.29 -18.82
CA LEU A 69 -17.14 -0.16 -18.61
C LEU A 69 -18.27 -0.79 -19.41
N LEU A 70 -17.97 -1.77 -20.26
CA LEU A 70 -18.99 -2.51 -20.99
C LEU A 70 -19.03 -3.95 -20.47
N PHE A 71 -20.20 -4.39 -20.05
CA PHE A 71 -20.45 -5.71 -19.47
C PHE A 71 -21.27 -6.60 -20.37
N LYS A 72 -20.98 -7.89 -20.38
CA LYS A 72 -21.90 -8.93 -20.85
C LYS A 72 -23.03 -9.06 -19.82
N THR A 73 -24.27 -8.76 -20.22
CA THR A 73 -25.41 -8.70 -19.28
C THR A 73 -25.60 -10.00 -18.50
N ALA A 74 -25.42 -11.16 -19.15
CA ALA A 74 -25.53 -12.45 -18.47
C ALA A 74 -24.46 -12.64 -17.39
N ALA A 75 -23.19 -12.29 -17.69
CA ALA A 75 -22.11 -12.38 -16.73
C ALA A 75 -22.29 -11.41 -15.55
N LEU A 76 -22.79 -10.20 -15.83
CA LEU A 76 -23.13 -9.23 -14.80
C LEU A 76 -24.25 -9.74 -13.90
N GLN A 77 -25.27 -10.40 -14.46
CA GLN A 77 -26.37 -10.98 -13.69
C GLN A 77 -25.89 -12.09 -12.76
N GLU A 78 -25.02 -12.98 -13.24
CA GLU A 78 -24.39 -14.00 -12.40
C GLU A 78 -23.53 -13.38 -11.27
N ALA A 79 -22.85 -12.28 -11.55
CA ALA A 79 -22.08 -11.56 -10.52
C ALA A 79 -23.01 -10.97 -9.45
N PHE A 80 -24.15 -10.39 -9.84
CA PHE A 80 -25.16 -9.91 -8.90
C PHE A 80 -25.74 -11.06 -8.06
N ASP A 81 -26.07 -12.20 -8.67
CA ASP A 81 -26.56 -13.38 -7.94
C ASP A 81 -25.53 -13.84 -6.88
N THR A 82 -24.24 -13.78 -7.23
CA THR A 82 -23.15 -14.12 -6.30
C THR A 82 -23.10 -13.20 -5.08
N ILE A 83 -23.38 -11.90 -5.25
CA ILE A 83 -23.33 -10.91 -4.16
C ILE A 83 -24.67 -10.73 -3.44
N THR A 84 -25.75 -11.36 -3.89
CA THR A 84 -27.11 -11.23 -3.29
C THR A 84 -27.13 -11.59 -1.80
N HIS A 85 -26.23 -12.47 -1.33
CA HIS A 85 -26.12 -12.87 0.08
C HIS A 85 -25.18 -11.98 0.90
N GLN A 86 -24.60 -10.93 0.29
CA GLN A 86 -23.76 -9.96 0.96
C GLN A 86 -24.62 -8.81 1.52
N PRO A 87 -24.12 -8.02 2.45
CA PRO A 87 -24.79 -6.79 2.87
C PRO A 87 -25.04 -5.84 1.69
N GLU A 88 -26.06 -4.99 1.81
CA GLU A 88 -26.26 -3.90 0.85
C GLU A 88 -25.07 -2.93 0.91
N TYR A 89 -24.54 -2.59 -0.26
CA TYR A 89 -23.41 -1.66 -0.40
C TYR A 89 -23.92 -0.29 -0.87
N GLN A 90 -23.63 0.73 -0.11
CA GLN A 90 -23.93 2.11 -0.50
C GLN A 90 -22.85 2.68 -1.44
N TYR A 91 -21.59 2.30 -1.22
CA TYR A 91 -20.43 2.87 -1.91
C TYR A 91 -19.65 1.83 -2.73
N SER A 92 -19.66 0.58 -2.34
CA SER A 92 -18.75 -0.44 -2.85
C SER A 92 -19.42 -1.47 -3.77
N ALA A 93 -20.64 -1.21 -4.25
CA ALA A 93 -21.38 -2.17 -5.09
C ALA A 93 -20.62 -2.55 -6.37
N LEU A 94 -20.06 -1.57 -7.09
CA LEU A 94 -19.28 -1.84 -8.30
C LEU A 94 -18.02 -2.65 -8.01
N TYR A 95 -17.36 -2.39 -6.87
CA TYR A 95 -16.20 -3.16 -6.40
C TYR A 95 -16.59 -4.62 -6.11
N ALA A 96 -17.68 -4.85 -5.39
CA ALA A 96 -18.16 -6.20 -5.09
C ALA A 96 -18.54 -6.98 -6.36
N VAL A 97 -19.24 -6.32 -7.29
CA VAL A 97 -19.60 -6.89 -8.61
C VAL A 97 -18.35 -7.25 -9.40
N ARG A 98 -17.37 -6.38 -9.48
CA ARG A 98 -16.10 -6.64 -10.15
C ARG A 98 -15.39 -7.87 -9.58
N LEU A 99 -15.30 -7.95 -8.24
CA LEU A 99 -14.69 -9.10 -7.57
C LEU A 99 -15.45 -10.41 -7.85
N ALA A 100 -16.79 -10.37 -7.86
CA ALA A 100 -17.60 -11.52 -8.20
C ALA A 100 -17.41 -11.94 -9.66
N LEU A 101 -17.41 -10.98 -10.59
CA LEU A 101 -17.24 -11.22 -12.02
C LEU A 101 -15.88 -11.87 -12.32
N SER A 102 -14.80 -11.36 -11.70
CA SER A 102 -13.43 -11.83 -11.92
C SER A 102 -13.17 -13.27 -11.47
N GLN A 103 -14.11 -13.90 -10.74
CA GLN A 103 -13.98 -15.31 -10.36
C GLN A 103 -14.31 -16.27 -11.51
N LYS A 104 -15.06 -15.82 -12.52
CA LYS A 104 -15.57 -16.66 -13.60
C LYS A 104 -15.19 -16.14 -14.99
N TYR A 105 -15.00 -14.84 -15.11
CA TYR A 105 -14.83 -14.16 -16.40
C TYR A 105 -13.58 -13.30 -16.40
N GLU A 106 -13.01 -13.10 -17.58
CA GLU A 106 -11.95 -12.15 -17.81
C GLU A 106 -12.47 -10.72 -17.81
N LEU A 107 -11.68 -9.81 -17.24
CA LEU A 107 -11.82 -8.37 -17.33
C LEU A 107 -10.84 -7.88 -18.40
N THR A 108 -11.32 -7.75 -19.64
CA THR A 108 -10.48 -7.62 -20.83
C THR A 108 -10.11 -6.15 -21.07
N HIS A 109 -8.84 -5.85 -21.10
CA HIS A 109 -8.30 -4.54 -21.47
C HIS A 109 -8.16 -4.40 -22.99
N ILE A 110 -8.73 -3.34 -23.54
CA ILE A 110 -8.54 -2.94 -24.93
C ILE A 110 -7.48 -1.85 -24.97
N ARG A 111 -6.28 -2.18 -25.48
CA ARG A 111 -5.13 -1.27 -25.56
C ARG A 111 -5.28 -0.27 -26.70
N GLU A 112 -6.41 0.40 -26.74
CA GLU A 112 -6.75 1.43 -27.74
C GLU A 112 -7.45 2.60 -27.04
N PHE A 113 -7.15 3.82 -27.46
CA PHE A 113 -7.77 5.03 -26.93
C PHE A 113 -9.16 5.22 -27.53
N LEU A 114 -10.18 4.65 -26.88
CA LEU A 114 -11.51 4.56 -27.44
C LEU A 114 -12.43 5.74 -27.08
N TYR A 115 -12.07 6.54 -26.07
CA TYR A 115 -12.91 7.68 -25.67
C TYR A 115 -12.05 8.79 -25.06
N THR A 116 -12.69 9.95 -24.84
CA THR A 116 -12.10 11.08 -24.14
C THR A 116 -12.95 11.39 -22.90
N GLU A 117 -12.29 11.49 -21.76
CA GLU A 117 -12.84 11.87 -20.47
C GLU A 117 -12.45 13.32 -20.16
N ILE A 118 -13.43 14.13 -19.73
CA ILE A 118 -13.15 15.49 -19.26
C ILE A 118 -13.12 15.45 -17.73
N GLU A 119 -11.93 15.55 -17.15
CA GLU A 119 -11.74 15.54 -15.71
C GLU A 119 -11.97 16.94 -15.13
N GLU A 120 -12.99 17.07 -14.29
CA GLU A 120 -13.14 18.21 -13.39
C GLU A 120 -12.78 17.74 -11.98
N ASP A 121 -11.78 18.38 -11.35
CA ASP A 121 -11.40 18.05 -9.97
C ASP A 121 -12.46 18.58 -9.01
N THR A 122 -13.37 17.71 -8.60
CA THR A 122 -14.47 18.03 -7.66
C THR A 122 -14.17 17.65 -6.21
N ARG A 123 -12.93 17.25 -5.89
CA ARG A 123 -12.56 16.80 -4.54
C ARG A 123 -12.50 17.96 -3.57
N LEU A 124 -13.16 17.78 -2.43
CA LEU A 124 -13.26 18.79 -1.37
C LEU A 124 -11.93 19.04 -0.65
N SER A 125 -11.01 18.07 -0.63
CA SER A 125 -9.75 18.17 0.11
C SER A 125 -8.59 18.75 -0.70
N GLY A 126 -8.64 18.69 -2.04
CA GLY A 126 -7.50 19.05 -2.90
C GLY A 126 -6.25 18.16 -2.74
N GLU A 127 -6.24 17.24 -1.78
CA GLU A 127 -5.12 16.33 -1.48
C GLU A 127 -5.35 14.96 -2.11
N LYS A 128 -4.61 14.67 -3.18
CA LYS A 128 -4.76 13.44 -3.98
C LYS A 128 -4.23 12.17 -3.29
N GLN A 129 -3.28 12.28 -2.37
CA GLN A 129 -2.43 11.15 -1.97
C GLN A 129 -2.95 10.35 -0.77
N PHE A 130 -3.77 10.92 0.10
CA PHE A 130 -4.18 10.30 1.37
C PHE A 130 -5.69 10.26 1.62
N ASP A 131 -6.53 10.46 0.60
CA ASP A 131 -7.99 10.41 0.74
C ASP A 131 -8.49 9.04 1.26
N TYR A 132 -7.74 7.96 1.02
CA TYR A 132 -8.11 6.62 1.49
C TYR A 132 -7.96 6.42 3.01
N VAL A 133 -7.14 7.22 3.68
CA VAL A 133 -6.97 7.16 5.15
C VAL A 133 -7.79 8.21 5.88
N ASP A 134 -8.53 9.07 5.16
CA ASP A 134 -9.38 10.09 5.77
C ASP A 134 -10.49 9.41 6.62
N PRO A 135 -10.58 9.72 7.92
CA PRO A 135 -11.64 9.18 8.77
C PRO A 135 -13.07 9.41 8.26
N ARG A 136 -13.29 10.42 7.43
CA ARG A 136 -14.58 10.70 6.78
C ARG A 136 -14.97 9.60 5.78
N ASN A 137 -13.99 8.87 5.24
CA ASN A 137 -14.19 7.78 4.28
C ASN A 137 -14.26 6.39 4.94
N ARG A 138 -14.30 6.32 6.28
CA ARG A 138 -14.26 5.05 7.01
C ARG A 138 -15.40 4.09 6.63
N SER A 139 -16.60 4.59 6.37
CA SER A 139 -17.72 3.75 5.93
C SER A 139 -17.45 3.07 4.58
N VAL A 140 -16.84 3.81 3.64
CA VAL A 140 -16.42 3.28 2.34
C VAL A 140 -15.37 2.17 2.52
N GLN A 141 -14.38 2.40 3.38
CA GLN A 141 -13.32 1.41 3.68
C GLN A 141 -13.91 0.13 4.29
N LEU A 142 -14.83 0.24 5.24
CA LEU A 142 -15.49 -0.91 5.87
C LEU A 142 -16.33 -1.73 4.87
N GLU A 143 -17.03 -1.06 3.95
CA GLU A 143 -17.74 -1.77 2.88
C GLU A 143 -16.79 -2.50 1.94
N ARG A 144 -15.66 -1.88 1.55
CA ARG A 144 -14.64 -2.52 0.71
C ARG A 144 -14.01 -3.72 1.39
N GLU A 145 -13.66 -3.60 2.67
CA GLU A 145 -13.17 -4.71 3.49
C GLU A 145 -14.18 -5.86 3.55
N THR A 146 -15.46 -5.52 3.70
CA THR A 146 -16.53 -6.51 3.70
C THR A 146 -16.63 -7.24 2.36
N ALA A 147 -16.70 -6.51 1.25
CA ALA A 147 -16.75 -7.08 -0.09
C ALA A 147 -15.54 -7.97 -0.38
N PHE A 148 -14.35 -7.52 0.00
CA PHE A 148 -13.11 -8.27 -0.14
C PHE A 148 -13.08 -9.53 0.71
N THR A 149 -13.58 -9.46 1.94
CA THR A 149 -13.69 -10.64 2.82
C THR A 149 -14.59 -11.72 2.22
N TYR A 150 -15.72 -11.34 1.64
CA TYR A 150 -16.59 -12.28 0.93
C TYR A 150 -15.89 -12.89 -0.29
N TYR A 151 -15.19 -12.08 -1.08
CA TYR A 151 -14.40 -12.57 -2.20
C TYR A 151 -13.36 -13.61 -1.76
N LEU A 152 -12.56 -13.32 -0.72
CA LEU A 152 -11.57 -14.26 -0.19
C LEU A 152 -12.19 -15.58 0.27
N LYS A 153 -13.37 -15.53 0.92
CA LYS A 153 -14.09 -16.74 1.32
C LYS A 153 -14.53 -17.57 0.11
N ASN A 154 -15.04 -16.91 -0.93
CA ASN A 154 -15.51 -17.57 -2.13
C ASN A 154 -14.39 -18.29 -2.90
N ILE A 155 -13.21 -17.68 -2.97
CA ILE A 155 -12.05 -18.28 -3.64
C ILE A 155 -11.21 -19.19 -2.71
N HIS A 156 -11.69 -19.47 -1.49
CA HIS A 156 -10.99 -20.26 -0.46
C HIS A 156 -9.61 -19.72 -0.06
N ALA A 157 -9.42 -18.41 -0.14
CA ALA A 157 -8.20 -17.71 0.25
C ALA A 157 -8.33 -16.91 1.56
N PHE A 158 -9.49 -17.00 2.23
CA PHE A 158 -9.69 -16.32 3.50
C PHE A 158 -8.89 -16.98 4.62
N LEU A 159 -7.94 -16.23 5.16
CA LEU A 159 -7.20 -16.62 6.36
C LEU A 159 -7.81 -15.88 7.56
N PRO A 160 -8.48 -16.59 8.50
CA PRO A 160 -9.02 -15.94 9.68
C PRO A 160 -7.88 -15.38 10.54
N PRO A 161 -8.08 -14.24 11.21
CA PRO A 161 -7.08 -13.70 12.12
C PRO A 161 -6.86 -14.68 13.26
N VAL A 162 -5.61 -15.10 13.45
CA VAL A 162 -5.20 -15.91 14.60
C VAL A 162 -4.37 -15.00 15.49
N GLU A 163 -4.95 -14.54 16.57
CA GLU A 163 -4.25 -13.69 17.53
C GLU A 163 -3.47 -14.56 18.52
N ARG A 164 -2.19 -14.31 18.61
CA ARG A 164 -1.33 -14.84 19.68
C ARG A 164 -1.13 -13.76 20.73
N LYS A 165 -1.38 -14.09 21.99
CA LYS A 165 -1.04 -13.18 23.09
C LYS A 165 0.48 -13.00 23.14
N ILE A 166 0.90 -11.75 23.13
CA ILE A 166 2.30 -11.39 23.26
C ILE A 166 2.66 -11.34 24.74
N ASP A 167 3.66 -12.12 25.15
CA ASP A 167 4.28 -12.02 26.47
C ASP A 167 5.53 -11.14 26.37
N LEU A 168 5.40 -9.92 26.86
CA LEU A 168 6.50 -8.96 26.86
C LEU A 168 7.56 -9.26 27.93
N SER A 169 7.35 -10.27 28.78
CA SER A 169 8.35 -10.71 29.77
C SER A 169 9.29 -11.79 29.23
N GLU A 170 8.99 -12.41 28.10
CA GLU A 170 9.86 -13.42 27.49
C GLU A 170 11.20 -12.82 27.04
N GLY A 171 12.29 -13.55 27.32
CA GLY A 171 13.65 -13.22 26.92
C GLY A 171 14.35 -12.19 27.81
N GLU A 172 15.68 -12.25 27.80
CA GLU A 172 16.54 -11.27 28.45
C GLU A 172 17.18 -10.37 27.38
N PHE A 173 17.08 -9.06 27.55
CA PHE A 173 17.58 -8.07 26.62
C PHE A 173 18.41 -7.02 27.35
N ALA A 174 19.57 -6.67 26.81
CA ALA A 174 20.41 -5.61 27.34
C ALA A 174 19.77 -4.23 27.16
N TYR A 175 18.98 -4.08 26.11
CA TYR A 175 18.24 -2.86 25.78
C TYR A 175 16.74 -3.18 25.69
N GLU A 176 15.92 -2.23 26.07
CA GLU A 176 14.48 -2.36 25.88
C GLU A 176 14.07 -2.09 24.43
N ALA A 177 14.76 -1.14 23.78
CA ALA A 177 14.49 -0.85 22.38
C ALA A 177 15.80 -0.70 21.59
N SER A 178 15.78 -1.14 20.34
CA SER A 178 16.80 -0.82 19.33
C SER A 178 16.16 -0.08 18.18
N VAL A 179 16.69 1.07 17.83
CA VAL A 179 16.40 1.72 16.55
C VAL A 179 17.31 1.10 15.51
N ILE A 180 16.74 0.63 14.40
CA ILE A 180 17.48 -0.03 13.32
C ILE A 180 17.39 0.85 12.08
N THR A 181 18.53 1.21 11.52
CA THR A 181 18.63 2.11 10.36
C THR A 181 19.55 1.51 9.31
N PRO A 182 18.99 0.82 8.31
CA PRO A 182 19.75 0.46 7.11
C PRO A 182 20.08 1.72 6.30
N VAL A 183 21.30 1.78 5.79
CA VAL A 183 21.76 2.91 4.99
C VAL A 183 22.62 2.47 3.81
N ARG A 184 22.49 3.17 2.69
CA ARG A 184 23.43 3.12 1.57
C ARG A 184 23.44 4.44 0.84
N ASN A 185 24.62 5.12 0.81
CA ASN A 185 24.83 6.37 0.09
C ASN A 185 23.83 7.47 0.52
N ARG A 186 23.91 7.86 1.80
CA ARG A 186 23.03 8.88 2.42
C ARG A 186 23.85 9.91 3.22
N ILE A 187 25.00 10.33 2.71
CA ILE A 187 25.87 11.30 3.38
C ILE A 187 25.16 12.60 3.79
N ARG A 188 24.10 12.97 3.06
CA ARG A 188 23.36 14.23 3.33
C ARG A 188 22.40 14.16 4.51
N THR A 189 21.95 12.97 4.90
CA THR A 189 20.85 12.81 5.84
C THR A 189 21.20 11.94 7.04
N ILE A 190 22.17 11.04 6.90
CA ILE A 190 22.46 10.04 7.93
C ILE A 190 22.86 10.66 9.28
N ALA A 191 23.59 11.77 9.29
CA ALA A 191 23.97 12.45 10.51
C ALA A 191 22.73 12.97 11.27
N ASP A 192 21.79 13.59 10.57
CA ASP A 192 20.56 14.11 11.16
C ASP A 192 19.69 12.97 11.69
N ALA A 193 19.60 11.85 10.98
CA ALA A 193 18.88 10.67 11.44
C ALA A 193 19.48 10.12 12.74
N ILE A 194 20.81 9.91 12.80
CA ILE A 194 21.53 9.46 14.00
C ILE A 194 21.29 10.42 15.17
N GLU A 195 21.47 11.72 14.95
CA GLU A 195 21.28 12.74 15.98
C GLU A 195 19.84 12.77 16.51
N SER A 196 18.82 12.54 15.65
CA SER A 196 17.43 12.50 16.07
C SER A 196 17.15 11.32 17.01
N VAL A 197 17.84 10.18 16.80
CA VAL A 197 17.78 9.02 17.69
C VAL A 197 18.50 9.29 18.99
N LEU A 198 19.72 9.83 18.94
CA LEU A 198 20.52 10.09 20.14
C LEU A 198 19.89 11.12 21.08
N LYS A 199 19.04 12.01 20.55
CA LYS A 199 18.26 13.00 21.32
C LYS A 199 16.98 12.42 21.96
N GLN A 200 16.68 11.13 21.76
CA GLN A 200 15.51 10.54 22.40
C GLN A 200 15.69 10.42 23.91
N GLU A 201 14.64 10.83 24.62
CA GLU A 201 14.53 10.76 26.07
C GLU A 201 13.62 9.61 26.46
N THR A 202 14.14 8.61 27.19
CA THR A 202 13.42 7.39 27.56
C THR A 202 13.70 7.01 29.01
N ASP A 203 12.75 6.31 29.65
CA ASP A 203 12.89 5.72 30.97
C ASP A 203 13.56 4.32 30.95
N PHE A 204 14.00 3.89 29.78
CA PHE A 204 14.62 2.59 29.54
C PHE A 204 15.90 2.72 28.69
N PRO A 205 16.81 1.74 28.75
CA PRO A 205 17.99 1.72 27.91
C PRO A 205 17.61 1.40 26.45
N PHE A 206 18.20 2.14 25.51
CA PHE A 206 18.06 1.90 24.07
C PHE A 206 19.39 2.08 23.35
N ASN A 207 19.49 1.51 22.16
CA ASN A 207 20.61 1.69 21.24
C ASN A 207 20.13 1.96 19.80
N LEU A 208 21.07 2.36 18.96
CA LEU A 208 20.91 2.54 17.51
C LEU A 208 21.83 1.56 16.79
N ILE A 209 21.27 0.73 15.93
CA ILE A 209 22.01 -0.19 15.07
C ILE A 209 21.94 0.34 13.63
N VAL A 210 23.04 0.87 13.15
CA VAL A 210 23.17 1.37 11.77
C VAL A 210 23.81 0.27 10.93
N ILE A 211 23.12 -0.15 9.86
CA ILE A 211 23.63 -1.16 8.94
C ILE A 211 24.01 -0.46 7.62
N ASP A 212 25.28 -0.17 7.47
CA ASP A 212 25.84 0.44 6.27
C ASP A 212 26.07 -0.63 5.18
N ASN A 213 25.17 -0.65 4.21
CA ASN A 213 25.23 -1.61 3.11
C ASN A 213 26.22 -1.15 2.01
N HIS A 214 27.50 -1.05 2.37
CA HIS A 214 28.61 -0.70 1.48
C HIS A 214 28.45 0.68 0.80
N SER A 215 28.33 1.72 1.60
CA SER A 215 28.30 3.09 1.11
C SER A 215 29.65 3.52 0.50
N THR A 216 29.60 4.41 -0.49
CA THR A 216 30.78 4.87 -1.23
C THR A 216 30.83 6.39 -1.38
N ASP A 217 29.94 7.13 -0.74
CA ASP A 217 29.77 8.57 -0.87
C ASP A 217 30.25 9.37 0.34
N GLY A 218 30.92 8.72 1.31
CA GLY A 218 31.33 9.32 2.59
C GLY A 218 30.36 9.04 3.75
N THR A 219 29.29 8.26 3.52
CA THR A 219 28.35 7.88 4.57
C THR A 219 29.02 7.07 5.67
N THR A 220 29.89 6.12 5.33
CA THR A 220 30.63 5.27 6.28
C THR A 220 31.47 6.13 7.22
N GLU A 221 32.25 7.05 6.69
CA GLU A 221 33.12 7.95 7.47
C GLU A 221 32.29 8.90 8.34
N CYS A 222 31.10 9.26 7.92
CA CYS A 222 30.17 10.06 8.72
C CYS A 222 29.68 9.26 9.94
N ILE A 223 29.30 8.00 9.74
CA ILE A 223 28.83 7.12 10.83
C ILE A 223 29.97 6.83 11.82
N ASP A 224 31.19 6.65 11.33
CA ASP A 224 32.40 6.39 12.17
C ASP A 224 32.68 7.50 13.18
N GLN A 225 32.22 8.74 12.93
CA GLN A 225 32.34 9.82 13.89
C GLN A 225 31.55 9.56 15.19
N TYR A 226 30.56 8.66 15.14
CA TYR A 226 29.76 8.25 16.30
C TYR A 226 30.27 6.98 16.98
N ALA A 227 31.38 6.38 16.52
CA ALA A 227 31.93 5.13 17.06
C ALA A 227 32.28 5.19 18.56
N GLY A 228 32.49 6.39 19.10
CA GLY A 228 32.72 6.62 20.55
C GLY A 228 31.44 6.65 21.39
N ASN A 229 30.27 6.61 20.79
CA ASN A 229 28.99 6.64 21.50
C ASN A 229 28.52 5.23 21.79
N GLU A 230 28.42 4.85 23.08
CA GLU A 230 28.01 3.51 23.52
C GLU A 230 26.61 3.07 23.01
N LYS A 231 25.77 4.02 22.61
CA LYS A 231 24.46 3.73 22.06
C LYS A 231 24.51 3.36 20.59
N VAL A 232 25.60 3.66 19.86
CA VAL A 232 25.67 3.47 18.40
C VAL A 232 26.45 2.21 18.06
N ILE A 233 25.81 1.33 17.30
CA ILE A 233 26.42 0.13 16.74
C ILE A 233 26.45 0.31 15.23
N HIS A 234 27.64 0.40 14.66
CA HIS A 234 27.87 0.48 13.23
C HIS A 234 28.24 -0.91 12.68
N LEU A 235 27.44 -1.41 11.74
CA LEU A 235 27.65 -2.70 11.09
C LEU A 235 27.83 -2.50 9.59
N ILE A 236 28.90 -3.08 9.05
CA ILE A 236 29.06 -3.25 7.60
C ILE A 236 28.95 -4.75 7.34
N PRO A 237 27.92 -5.22 6.60
CA PRO A 237 27.74 -6.65 6.31
C PRO A 237 28.92 -7.22 5.54
N GLU A 238 29.25 -8.49 5.75
CA GLU A 238 30.26 -9.18 4.92
C GLU A 238 29.77 -9.37 3.46
N ARG A 239 28.45 -9.48 3.26
CA ARG A 239 27.78 -9.63 1.96
C ARG A 239 27.33 -8.28 1.45
N ASP A 240 27.49 -8.05 0.14
CA ASP A 240 27.08 -6.81 -0.55
C ASP A 240 25.70 -6.92 -1.25
N ASP A 241 25.09 -8.11 -1.22
CA ASP A 241 23.83 -8.43 -1.91
C ASP A 241 22.60 -8.50 -0.96
N LEU A 242 22.71 -8.05 0.29
CA LEU A 242 21.63 -8.18 1.28
C LEU A 242 20.36 -7.41 0.89
N GLY A 243 20.48 -6.29 0.18
CA GLY A 243 19.39 -5.35 0.00
C GLY A 243 18.87 -4.80 1.35
N ILE A 244 17.80 -4.03 1.29
CA ILE A 244 17.24 -3.40 2.50
C ILE A 244 16.67 -4.46 3.47
N GLY A 245 15.96 -5.46 2.95
CA GLY A 245 15.37 -6.52 3.79
C GLY A 245 16.41 -7.36 4.53
N GLY A 246 17.54 -7.67 3.88
CA GLY A 246 18.65 -8.36 4.53
C GLY A 246 19.32 -7.53 5.62
N CYS A 247 19.43 -6.22 5.42
CA CYS A 247 19.95 -5.30 6.44
C CYS A 247 19.01 -5.23 7.66
N TRP A 248 17.70 -5.13 7.45
CA TRP A 248 16.71 -5.23 8.53
C TRP A 248 16.87 -6.53 9.32
N ASN A 249 16.95 -7.64 8.61
CA ASN A 249 17.11 -8.96 9.23
C ASN A 249 18.39 -9.04 10.06
N LEU A 250 19.50 -8.50 9.55
CA LEU A 250 20.77 -8.44 10.28
C LEU A 250 20.64 -7.63 11.57
N GLY A 251 20.01 -6.45 11.53
CA GLY A 251 19.80 -5.59 12.68
C GLY A 251 18.92 -6.23 13.75
N VAL A 252 17.79 -6.82 13.35
CA VAL A 252 16.83 -7.48 14.26
C VAL A 252 17.45 -8.71 14.96
N HIS A 253 18.33 -9.44 14.29
CA HIS A 253 19.00 -10.62 14.86
C HIS A 253 20.36 -10.31 15.49
N HIS A 254 20.74 -9.04 15.58
CA HIS A 254 21.98 -8.67 16.28
C HIS A 254 21.87 -9.00 17.78
N PRO A 255 22.93 -9.55 18.42
CA PRO A 255 22.91 -9.95 19.84
C PRO A 255 22.54 -8.81 20.80
N LEU A 256 22.80 -7.57 20.42
CA LEU A 256 22.45 -6.37 21.20
C LEU A 256 21.15 -5.70 20.71
N CYS A 257 20.36 -6.36 19.86
CA CYS A 257 19.02 -5.88 19.53
C CYS A 257 18.13 -5.94 20.76
N GLY A 258 17.42 -4.84 21.04
CA GLY A 258 16.54 -4.74 22.20
C GLY A 258 15.27 -5.57 22.03
N ARG A 259 14.46 -5.60 23.11
CA ARG A 259 13.14 -6.26 23.12
C ARG A 259 12.23 -5.75 22.02
N PHE A 260 12.26 -4.46 21.74
CA PHE A 260 11.52 -3.81 20.66
C PHE A 260 12.49 -3.34 19.57
N ALA A 261 12.27 -3.77 18.36
CA ALA A 261 12.97 -3.27 17.18
C ALA A 261 12.12 -2.16 16.53
N VAL A 262 12.70 -0.98 16.38
CA VAL A 262 12.02 0.19 15.82
C VAL A 262 12.71 0.61 14.53
N GLN A 263 11.94 0.69 13.45
CA GLN A 263 12.43 1.15 12.16
C GLN A 263 12.60 2.67 12.16
N LEU A 264 13.73 3.12 11.60
CA LEU A 264 13.92 4.50 11.16
C LEU A 264 14.69 4.49 9.85
N ASP A 265 14.17 5.10 8.82
CA ASP A 265 14.88 5.23 7.55
C ASP A 265 16.00 6.27 7.67
N SER A 266 17.06 6.11 6.87
CA SER A 266 18.28 6.93 6.98
C SER A 266 18.13 8.39 6.52
N ASP A 267 16.94 8.75 6.04
CA ASP A 267 16.53 10.09 5.62
C ASP A 267 15.30 10.62 6.39
N ASP A 268 14.88 9.89 7.44
CA ASP A 268 13.79 10.28 8.33
C ASP A 268 14.30 10.77 9.69
N LEU A 269 13.47 11.52 10.39
CA LEU A 269 13.74 12.10 11.71
C LEU A 269 12.58 11.83 12.67
N TYR A 270 12.90 11.54 13.93
CA TYR A 270 11.87 11.54 14.96
C TYR A 270 11.29 12.94 15.18
N SER A 271 9.99 13.04 15.24
CA SER A 271 9.24 14.31 15.38
C SER A 271 9.44 15.00 16.73
N SER A 272 9.82 14.25 17.77
CA SER A 272 10.06 14.80 19.11
C SER A 272 11.05 13.93 19.91
N PRO A 273 11.67 14.48 20.99
CA PRO A 273 12.52 13.69 21.88
C PRO A 273 11.79 12.55 22.62
N SER A 274 10.48 12.55 22.68
CA SER A 274 9.67 11.52 23.35
C SER A 274 9.08 10.49 22.40
N THR A 275 9.41 10.51 21.11
CA THR A 275 8.80 9.61 20.11
C THR A 275 9.09 8.15 20.44
N LEU A 276 10.33 7.78 20.76
CA LEU A 276 10.71 6.40 21.09
C LEU A 276 10.03 5.92 22.38
N GLN A 277 9.92 6.78 23.39
CA GLN A 277 9.15 6.50 24.61
C GLN A 277 7.69 6.20 24.28
N THR A 278 7.07 7.05 23.44
CA THR A 278 5.66 6.89 23.03
C THR A 278 5.43 5.56 22.32
N ILE A 279 6.34 5.14 21.44
CA ILE A 279 6.25 3.85 20.71
C ILE A 279 6.29 2.69 21.70
N VAL A 280 7.26 2.67 22.63
CA VAL A 280 7.41 1.58 23.60
C VAL A 280 6.25 1.54 24.59
N ASP A 281 5.76 2.67 25.05
CA ASP A 281 4.58 2.74 25.92
C ASP A 281 3.33 2.22 25.21
N LYS A 282 3.22 2.44 23.90
CA LYS A 282 2.13 1.87 23.09
C LYS A 282 2.22 0.34 23.07
N PHE A 283 3.39 -0.24 22.82
CA PHE A 283 3.60 -1.68 22.89
C PHE A 283 3.19 -2.27 24.25
N ARG A 284 3.67 -1.63 25.34
CA ARG A 284 3.40 -2.09 26.72
C ARG A 284 1.92 -2.02 27.08
N ARG A 285 1.25 -0.93 26.70
CA ARG A 285 -0.17 -0.70 26.99
C ARG A 285 -1.09 -1.59 26.19
N GLU A 286 -0.88 -1.70 24.89
CA GLU A 286 -1.77 -2.41 23.99
C GLU A 286 -1.39 -3.90 23.85
N ARG A 287 -0.19 -4.29 24.26
CA ARG A 287 0.35 -5.66 24.14
C ARG A 287 0.24 -6.18 22.71
N CYS A 288 0.53 -5.33 21.75
CA CYS A 288 0.50 -5.62 20.33
C CYS A 288 1.86 -6.10 19.80
N ALA A 289 1.86 -6.77 18.64
CA ALA A 289 3.09 -7.23 17.98
C ALA A 289 3.73 -6.16 17.11
N MET A 290 2.98 -5.13 16.70
CA MET A 290 3.44 -4.05 15.84
C MET A 290 2.74 -2.74 16.20
N VAL A 291 3.49 -1.65 16.15
CA VAL A 291 3.00 -0.26 16.26
C VAL A 291 3.34 0.45 14.96
N ILE A 292 2.39 1.18 14.41
CA ILE A 292 2.55 2.04 13.22
C ILE A 292 2.24 3.47 13.67
N GLY A 293 3.11 4.41 13.28
CA GLY A 293 2.99 5.84 13.58
C GLY A 293 2.97 6.70 12.32
#